data_8d3d7147641ae48cca99412a33a13d56
#
_entry.id   8d3d7147641ae48cca99412a33a13d56
#
_cell.length_a   1.000
_cell.length_b   1.000
_cell.length_c   1.000
_cell.angle_alpha   90.00
_cell.angle_beta   90.00
_cell.angle_gamma   90.00
#
_symmetry.space_group_name_H-M   'P 1'
#
loop_
_entity.id
_entity.type
_entity.pdbx_description
1 polymer ?
#
loop_
_entity_poly.entity_id
_entity_poly.type
_entity_poly.pdbx_seq_one_letter_code
_entity_poly.pdbx_strand_id
1 'polypeptide(L)'
;NPGLYNQAIMEFGALQCTPASPDCTSCPLVESCAALQQGRVESLPVKAHKTKVTDRFFNYIYVRTYGGETFIRKRTGNDIWKNLYEPVLIETDEDLTGRDDELFRKLQDVFGIGEGKNKKREGEFENREGVFFRSLRQGVRHVLSHRVIHANFYELHLPDDSVTLEGYQKVAEEDLHKFAVSNLVYQFFSLILEPNNQNNVKHVSK
;
A
#
# COMPACT_ATOMS: atom_id res chain seq x y z
N ASN A 1 3.09 -32.45 -18.95
CA ASN A 1 3.30 -31.47 -17.87
C ASN A 1 2.15 -30.46 -17.84
N PRO A 2 1.13 -30.64 -16.95
CA PRO A 2 -0.04 -29.76 -16.91
C PRO A 2 0.32 -28.30 -16.62
N GLY A 3 1.33 -28.04 -15.80
CA GLY A 3 1.76 -26.67 -15.47
C GLY A 3 2.29 -25.91 -16.68
N LEU A 4 3.14 -26.57 -17.49
CA LEU A 4 3.67 -25.97 -18.72
C LEU A 4 2.56 -25.70 -19.74
N TYR A 5 1.58 -26.61 -19.86
CA TYR A 5 0.44 -26.44 -20.75
C TYR A 5 -0.43 -25.24 -20.33
N ASN A 6 -0.75 -25.14 -19.06
CA ASN A 6 -1.54 -24.01 -18.55
C ASN A 6 -0.80 -22.68 -18.74
N GLN A 7 0.50 -22.65 -18.49
CA GLN A 7 1.32 -21.45 -18.70
C GLN A 7 1.31 -21.04 -20.18
N ALA A 8 1.47 -22.00 -21.10
CA ALA A 8 1.45 -21.73 -22.54
C ALA A 8 0.10 -21.14 -23.00
N ILE A 9 -1.03 -21.63 -22.46
CA ILE A 9 -2.36 -21.07 -22.76
C ILE A 9 -2.47 -19.62 -22.27
N MET A 10 -1.99 -19.33 -21.07
CA MET A 10 -2.03 -17.98 -20.51
C MET A 10 -1.17 -17.02 -21.32
N GLU A 11 0.04 -17.40 -21.70
CA GLU A 11 0.92 -16.58 -22.53
C GLU A 11 0.39 -16.38 -23.93
N PHE A 12 -0.17 -17.43 -24.53
CA PHE A 12 -0.83 -17.32 -25.83
C PHE A 12 -1.98 -16.30 -25.80
N GLY A 13 -2.81 -16.31 -24.74
CA GLY A 13 -3.87 -15.34 -24.54
C GLY A 13 -3.36 -13.91 -24.33
N ALA A 14 -2.19 -13.76 -23.73
CA ALA A 14 -1.59 -12.45 -23.47
C ALA A 14 -0.88 -11.86 -24.71
N LEU A 15 -0.26 -12.68 -25.54
CA LEU A 15 0.59 -12.23 -26.64
C LEU A 15 -0.10 -12.27 -28.00
N GLN A 16 -0.88 -13.32 -28.28
CA GLN A 16 -1.52 -13.55 -29.58
C GLN A 16 -2.99 -13.13 -29.59
N CYS A 17 -3.77 -13.66 -28.64
CA CYS A 17 -5.20 -13.43 -28.55
C CYS A 17 -5.55 -12.27 -27.62
N THR A 18 -5.00 -11.10 -27.89
CA THR A 18 -5.20 -9.91 -27.06
C THR A 18 -6.66 -9.43 -27.07
N PRO A 19 -7.17 -8.86 -25.95
CA PRO A 19 -8.57 -8.44 -25.83
C PRO A 19 -9.00 -7.31 -26.79
N ALA A 20 -8.02 -6.56 -27.29
CA ALA A 20 -8.27 -5.50 -28.28
C ALA A 20 -7.40 -5.75 -29.49
N SER A 21 -8.03 -5.89 -30.66
CA SER A 21 -7.36 -6.07 -31.95
C SER A 21 -6.38 -7.27 -32.00
N PRO A 22 -6.80 -8.51 -31.73
CA PRO A 22 -5.94 -9.66 -31.87
C PRO A 22 -5.55 -9.88 -33.33
N ASP A 23 -4.28 -10.25 -33.58
CA ASP A 23 -3.86 -10.62 -34.93
C ASP A 23 -4.30 -12.06 -35.27
N CYS A 24 -5.53 -12.18 -35.76
CA CYS A 24 -6.08 -13.47 -36.11
C CYS A 24 -5.45 -14.06 -37.38
N THR A 25 -4.86 -13.23 -38.25
CA THR A 25 -4.29 -13.69 -39.53
C THR A 25 -3.03 -14.49 -39.36
N SER A 26 -2.21 -14.14 -38.38
CA SER A 26 -0.98 -14.85 -38.03
C SER A 26 -1.17 -15.91 -36.93
N CYS A 27 -2.41 -16.10 -36.45
CA CYS A 27 -2.69 -16.99 -35.33
C CYS A 27 -2.56 -18.46 -35.72
N PRO A 28 -1.74 -19.28 -35.04
CA PRO A 28 -1.62 -20.71 -35.35
C PRO A 28 -2.88 -21.51 -35.11
N LEU A 29 -3.91 -20.96 -34.43
CA LEU A 29 -5.19 -21.58 -34.16
C LEU A 29 -6.30 -21.04 -35.08
N VAL A 30 -5.98 -20.29 -36.14
CA VAL A 30 -6.94 -19.59 -37.01
C VAL A 30 -8.01 -20.57 -37.58
N GLU A 31 -7.60 -21.75 -38.04
CA GLU A 31 -8.49 -22.73 -38.69
C GLU A 31 -9.47 -23.37 -37.70
N SER A 32 -9.07 -23.52 -36.42
CA SER A 32 -9.88 -24.16 -35.37
C SER A 32 -10.58 -23.19 -34.44
N CYS A 33 -10.37 -21.86 -34.64
CA CYS A 33 -10.87 -20.83 -33.73
C CYS A 33 -12.40 -20.63 -33.87
N ALA A 34 -13.17 -21.10 -32.91
CA ALA A 34 -14.61 -20.92 -32.88
C ALA A 34 -15.06 -19.44 -32.85
N ALA A 35 -14.29 -18.56 -32.19
CA ALA A 35 -14.60 -17.13 -32.15
C ALA A 35 -14.50 -16.49 -33.53
N LEU A 36 -13.48 -16.85 -34.32
CA LEU A 36 -13.30 -16.36 -35.68
C LEU A 36 -14.37 -16.92 -36.64
N GLN A 37 -14.61 -18.24 -36.58
CA GLN A 37 -15.63 -18.91 -37.41
C GLN A 37 -17.04 -18.37 -37.19
N GLN A 38 -17.34 -17.91 -35.95
CA GLN A 38 -18.62 -17.34 -35.55
C GLN A 38 -18.70 -15.82 -35.73
N GLY A 39 -17.65 -15.17 -36.20
CA GLY A 39 -17.58 -13.69 -36.29
C GLY A 39 -17.66 -12.96 -34.94
N ARG A 40 -17.22 -13.58 -33.85
CA ARG A 40 -17.39 -13.09 -32.50
C ARG A 40 -16.10 -12.57 -31.84
N VAL A 41 -15.03 -12.42 -32.58
CA VAL A 41 -13.72 -12.01 -32.04
C VAL A 41 -13.83 -10.71 -31.23
N GLU A 42 -14.50 -9.70 -31.76
CA GLU A 42 -14.64 -8.39 -31.11
C GLU A 42 -15.53 -8.42 -29.84
N SER A 43 -16.42 -9.42 -29.75
CA SER A 43 -17.31 -9.59 -28.59
C SER A 43 -16.70 -10.42 -27.46
N LEU A 44 -15.50 -10.96 -27.67
CA LEU A 44 -14.80 -11.81 -26.70
C LEU A 44 -13.47 -11.19 -26.27
N PRO A 45 -13.02 -11.44 -25.04
CA PRO A 45 -13.73 -12.15 -23.96
C PRO A 45 -14.95 -11.35 -23.48
N VAL A 46 -16.00 -12.07 -23.10
CA VAL A 46 -17.18 -11.43 -22.48
C VAL A 46 -16.76 -10.82 -21.15
N LYS A 47 -16.67 -9.51 -21.08
CA LYS A 47 -16.38 -8.80 -19.83
C LYS A 47 -17.66 -8.68 -19.01
N ALA A 48 -17.83 -9.55 -18.02
CA ALA A 48 -18.85 -9.35 -17.00
C ALA A 48 -18.50 -8.05 -16.26
N HIS A 49 -19.39 -7.09 -16.27
CA HIS A 49 -19.38 -5.81 -15.55
C HIS A 49 -18.02 -5.14 -15.30
N LYS A 50 -17.93 -3.84 -15.58
CA LYS A 50 -16.82 -2.99 -15.09
C LYS A 50 -16.88 -2.99 -13.57
N THR A 51 -15.87 -3.55 -12.94
CA THR A 51 -15.75 -3.50 -11.48
C THR A 51 -15.64 -2.03 -11.06
N LYS A 52 -16.54 -1.62 -10.16
CA LYS A 52 -16.47 -0.27 -9.59
C LYS A 52 -15.18 -0.16 -8.78
N VAL A 53 -14.30 0.72 -9.20
CA VAL A 53 -13.10 1.08 -8.44
C VAL A 53 -13.50 2.03 -7.32
N THR A 54 -13.02 1.80 -6.10
CA THR A 54 -13.25 2.65 -4.94
C THR A 54 -11.94 3.20 -4.42
N ASP A 55 -11.95 4.46 -3.99
CA ASP A 55 -10.80 5.10 -3.34
C ASP A 55 -10.80 4.79 -1.85
N ARG A 56 -9.60 4.67 -1.27
CA ARG A 56 -9.37 4.55 0.18
C ARG A 56 -8.20 5.42 0.57
N PHE A 57 -8.25 6.03 1.75
CA PHE A 57 -7.25 6.97 2.21
C PHE A 57 -6.55 6.41 3.45
N PHE A 58 -5.29 6.07 3.28
CA PHE A 58 -4.47 5.41 4.27
C PHE A 58 -3.40 6.36 4.80
N ASN A 59 -3.43 6.62 6.09
CA ASN A 59 -2.39 7.38 6.77
C ASN A 59 -1.60 6.39 7.62
N TYR A 60 -0.42 6.00 7.11
CA TYR A 60 0.48 5.08 7.79
C TYR A 60 1.43 5.85 8.70
N ILE A 61 1.51 5.43 9.96
CA ILE A 61 2.35 6.04 10.97
C ILE A 61 3.39 5.01 11.43
N TYR A 62 4.67 5.33 11.22
CA TYR A 62 5.77 4.61 11.82
C TYR A 62 6.00 5.17 13.20
N VAL A 63 5.61 4.42 14.21
CA VAL A 63 5.81 4.84 15.60
C VAL A 63 7.14 4.29 16.07
N ARG A 64 8.02 5.17 16.53
CA ARG A 64 9.31 4.79 17.13
C ARG A 64 9.29 5.12 18.60
N THR A 65 9.53 4.13 19.46
CA THR A 65 9.72 4.33 20.89
C THR A 65 11.18 4.61 21.22
N TYR A 66 11.45 5.07 22.41
CA TYR A 66 12.82 5.35 22.88
C TYR A 66 13.72 4.11 22.81
N GLY A 67 13.18 2.92 23.10
CA GLY A 67 13.88 1.64 23.04
C GLY A 67 14.13 1.07 21.64
N GLY A 68 13.78 1.80 20.57
CA GLY A 68 13.97 1.33 19.19
C GLY A 68 12.98 0.25 18.79
N GLU A 69 11.77 0.31 19.33
CA GLU A 69 10.66 -0.57 18.97
C GLU A 69 9.60 0.19 18.16
N THR A 70 8.81 -0.54 17.39
CA THR A 70 7.67 -0.02 16.63
C THR A 70 6.43 -0.90 16.81
N PHE A 71 5.30 -0.43 16.31
CA PHE A 71 4.02 -1.14 16.39
C PHE A 71 3.61 -1.67 15.03
N ILE A 72 3.27 -2.96 14.98
CA ILE A 72 2.71 -3.60 13.79
C ILE A 72 1.49 -4.43 14.18
N ARG A 73 0.58 -4.61 13.22
CA ARG A 73 -0.54 -5.54 13.38
C ARG A 73 -0.70 -6.43 12.15
N LYS A 74 -1.26 -7.62 12.35
CA LYS A 74 -1.66 -8.51 11.27
C LYS A 74 -3.06 -8.15 10.80
N ARG A 75 -3.26 -7.96 9.49
CA ARG A 75 -4.58 -7.78 8.89
C ARG A 75 -5.33 -9.11 8.87
N THR A 76 -6.33 -9.24 9.73
CA THR A 76 -7.12 -10.48 9.86
C THR A 76 -8.48 -10.41 9.16
N GLY A 77 -8.96 -9.21 8.87
CA GLY A 77 -10.25 -8.97 8.20
C GLY A 77 -10.30 -9.53 6.77
N ASN A 78 -11.50 -9.71 6.24
CA ASN A 78 -11.71 -10.11 4.86
C ASN A 78 -11.57 -8.89 3.91
N ASP A 79 -10.38 -8.35 3.82
CA ASP A 79 -10.03 -7.15 3.07
C ASP A 79 -8.72 -7.36 2.31
N ILE A 80 -8.26 -6.31 1.58
CA ILE A 80 -6.95 -6.31 0.89
C ILE A 80 -5.83 -6.66 1.85
N TRP A 81 -4.80 -7.33 1.33
CA TRP A 81 -3.60 -7.71 2.08
C TRP A 81 -3.86 -8.53 3.35
N LYS A 82 -4.91 -9.33 3.35
CA LYS A 82 -5.21 -10.26 4.45
C LYS A 82 -4.00 -11.12 4.77
N ASN A 83 -3.74 -11.30 6.06
CA ASN A 83 -2.59 -12.01 6.64
C ASN A 83 -1.24 -11.32 6.50
N LEU A 84 -1.13 -10.17 5.83
CA LEU A 84 0.07 -9.34 5.86
C LEU A 84 0.07 -8.43 7.10
N TYR A 85 1.26 -8.00 7.48
CA TYR A 85 1.45 -7.04 8.58
C TYR A 85 1.50 -5.61 8.05
N GLU A 86 1.11 -4.68 8.91
CA GLU A 86 1.16 -3.25 8.62
C GLU A 86 1.54 -2.46 9.88
N PRO A 87 2.16 -1.27 9.73
CA PRO A 87 2.35 -0.34 10.83
C PRO A 87 1.02 0.25 11.29
N VAL A 88 1.06 1.20 12.21
CA VAL A 88 -0.15 1.91 12.64
C VAL A 88 -0.79 2.58 11.43
N LEU A 89 -2.10 2.33 11.26
CA LEU A 89 -2.89 2.84 10.16
C LEU A 89 -4.11 3.60 10.69
N ILE A 90 -4.24 4.85 10.27
CA ILE A 90 -5.47 5.63 10.39
C ILE A 90 -6.09 5.71 9.00
N GLU A 91 -7.16 4.97 8.79
CA GLU A 91 -7.96 5.07 7.57
C GLU A 91 -9.00 6.19 7.73
N THR A 92 -9.17 7.01 6.71
CA THR A 92 -10.09 8.14 6.70
C THR A 92 -11.00 8.09 5.49
N ASP A 93 -12.14 8.79 5.55
CA ASP A 93 -13.10 8.86 4.45
C ASP A 93 -12.64 9.85 3.36
N GLU A 94 -11.67 10.71 3.67
CA GLU A 94 -11.15 11.73 2.77
C GLU A 94 -9.62 11.82 2.83
N ASP A 95 -9.02 12.43 1.82
CA ASP A 95 -7.57 12.64 1.73
C ASP A 95 -7.11 13.68 2.75
N LEU A 96 -6.14 13.29 3.59
CA LEU A 96 -5.50 14.18 4.55
C LEU A 96 -4.16 14.77 4.05
N THR A 97 -3.85 14.66 2.77
CA THR A 97 -2.65 15.27 2.18
C THR A 97 -2.60 16.77 2.49
N GLY A 98 -1.52 17.23 3.13
CA GLY A 98 -1.36 18.62 3.58
C GLY A 98 -2.16 19.02 4.82
N ARG A 99 -2.86 18.07 5.47
CA ARG A 99 -3.64 18.31 6.70
C ARG A 99 -3.01 17.62 7.91
N ASP A 100 -1.71 17.81 8.10
CA ASP A 100 -0.92 17.15 9.14
C ASP A 100 -1.41 17.49 10.56
N ASP A 101 -1.91 18.72 10.77
CA ASP A 101 -2.51 19.15 12.05
C ASP A 101 -3.73 18.31 12.45
N GLU A 102 -4.54 17.89 11.47
CA GLU A 102 -5.72 17.08 11.72
C GLU A 102 -5.33 15.65 12.07
N LEU A 103 -4.40 15.08 11.31
CA LEU A 103 -3.90 13.74 11.60
C LEU A 103 -3.21 13.69 12.97
N PHE A 104 -2.39 14.71 13.31
CA PHE A 104 -1.72 14.77 14.59
C PHE A 104 -2.71 14.80 15.76
N ARG A 105 -3.83 15.55 15.65
CA ARG A 105 -4.90 15.51 16.67
C ARG A 105 -5.49 14.12 16.85
N LYS A 106 -5.74 13.38 15.77
CA LYS A 106 -6.20 11.99 15.84
C LYS A 106 -5.18 11.08 16.54
N LEU A 107 -3.88 11.31 16.31
CA LEU A 107 -2.81 10.57 16.99
C LEU A 107 -2.72 10.90 18.48
N GLN A 108 -2.96 12.15 18.88
CA GLN A 108 -3.03 12.54 20.29
C GLN A 108 -4.11 11.72 21.03
N ASP A 109 -5.28 11.57 20.44
CA ASP A 109 -6.36 10.75 21.01
C ASP A 109 -5.98 9.26 21.10
N VAL A 110 -5.36 8.72 20.04
CA VAL A 110 -4.98 7.31 19.95
C VAL A 110 -3.87 6.93 20.95
N PHE A 111 -2.89 7.82 21.15
CA PHE A 111 -1.72 7.56 21.97
C PHE A 111 -1.77 8.24 23.35
N GLY A 112 -2.83 8.97 23.66
CA GLY A 112 -2.95 9.71 24.92
C GLY A 112 -1.91 10.83 25.06
N ILE A 113 -1.46 11.42 23.95
CA ILE A 113 -0.48 12.48 23.92
C ILE A 113 -1.13 13.79 24.40
N GLY A 114 -0.60 14.40 25.44
CA GLY A 114 -1.14 15.63 26.02
C GLY A 114 -1.14 16.82 25.02
N GLU A 115 -2.07 17.75 25.21
CA GLU A 115 -2.15 19.02 24.48
C GLU A 115 -0.98 19.96 24.87
N GLY A 116 0.23 19.65 24.41
CA GLY A 116 1.39 20.53 24.54
C GLY A 116 1.37 21.65 23.49
N LYS A 117 1.96 22.81 23.80
CA LYS A 117 2.20 23.84 22.79
C LYS A 117 3.19 23.29 21.75
N ASN A 118 2.67 22.93 20.59
CA ASN A 118 3.44 22.38 19.49
C ASN A 118 4.34 23.46 18.86
N LYS A 119 5.62 23.17 18.76
CA LYS A 119 6.53 23.96 17.94
C LYS A 119 6.43 23.44 16.50
N LYS A 120 5.84 24.25 15.62
CA LYS A 120 5.65 23.92 14.21
C LYS A 120 6.88 24.38 13.42
N ARG A 121 7.59 23.45 12.81
CA ARG A 121 8.32 23.67 11.56
C ARG A 121 7.49 23.08 10.43
N GLU A 122 7.71 23.50 9.21
CA GLU A 122 6.92 23.03 8.06
C GLU A 122 6.93 21.49 7.99
N GLY A 123 5.75 20.86 8.22
CA GLY A 123 5.59 19.40 8.25
C GLY A 123 6.11 18.67 9.50
N GLU A 124 6.59 19.39 10.53
CA GLU A 124 7.13 18.80 11.77
C GLU A 124 6.45 19.38 13.01
N PHE A 125 6.20 18.51 13.99
CA PHE A 125 5.63 18.88 15.30
C PHE A 125 6.48 18.29 16.41
N GLU A 126 6.80 19.09 17.39
CA GLU A 126 7.46 18.66 18.61
C GLU A 126 6.74 19.26 19.81
N ASN A 127 6.34 18.44 20.79
CA ASN A 127 5.72 18.91 22.00
C ASN A 127 6.74 18.98 23.16
N ARG A 128 6.31 19.56 24.31
CA ARG A 128 7.16 19.68 25.50
C ARG A 128 7.50 18.34 26.17
N GLU A 129 6.76 17.30 25.84
CA GLU A 129 6.93 15.95 26.37
C GLU A 129 7.93 15.13 25.54
N GLY A 130 8.56 15.73 24.51
CA GLY A 130 9.52 15.06 23.64
C GLY A 130 8.88 14.18 22.56
N VAL A 131 7.57 14.31 22.33
CA VAL A 131 6.91 13.67 21.20
C VAL A 131 7.24 14.44 19.93
N PHE A 132 7.78 13.75 18.94
CA PHE A 132 8.10 14.30 17.63
C PHE A 132 7.26 13.63 16.55
N PHE A 133 6.66 14.41 15.67
CA PHE A 133 5.87 13.93 14.53
C PHE A 133 6.28 14.65 13.25
N ARG A 134 6.44 13.91 12.17
CA ARG A 134 6.72 14.50 10.86
C ARG A 134 6.07 13.72 9.72
N SER A 135 5.77 14.44 8.64
CA SER A 135 5.43 13.86 7.36
C SER A 135 6.69 13.39 6.63
N LEU A 136 6.67 12.17 6.11
CA LEU A 136 7.76 11.59 5.31
C LEU A 136 7.47 11.66 3.82
N ARG A 137 6.26 11.26 3.42
CA ARG A 137 5.82 11.27 2.04
C ARG A 137 4.29 11.28 1.98
N GLN A 138 3.73 12.11 1.12
CA GLN A 138 2.29 12.25 0.96
C GLN A 138 1.86 12.06 -0.50
N GLY A 139 0.56 11.84 -0.71
CA GLY A 139 -0.05 11.74 -2.04
C GLY A 139 0.42 10.52 -2.85
N VAL A 140 0.83 9.44 -2.18
CA VAL A 140 1.23 8.21 -2.87
C VAL A 140 -0.01 7.47 -3.36
N ARG A 141 -0.12 7.29 -4.66
CA ARG A 141 -1.22 6.56 -5.29
C ARG A 141 -0.81 5.13 -5.60
N HIS A 142 -1.50 4.15 -5.00
CA HIS A 142 -1.28 2.72 -5.23
C HIS A 142 -2.54 2.08 -5.82
N VAL A 143 -2.44 1.59 -7.05
CA VAL A 143 -3.58 1.07 -7.81
C VAL A 143 -3.67 -0.45 -7.66
N LEU A 144 -4.83 -0.92 -7.24
CA LEU A 144 -5.22 -2.33 -7.20
C LEU A 144 -6.36 -2.56 -8.20
N SER A 145 -6.70 -3.82 -8.48
CA SER A 145 -7.73 -4.18 -9.46
C SER A 145 -9.11 -3.53 -9.18
N HIS A 146 -9.45 -3.34 -7.91
CA HIS A 146 -10.78 -2.87 -7.49
C HIS A 146 -10.73 -1.66 -6.57
N ARG A 147 -9.53 -1.17 -6.24
CA ARG A 147 -9.31 -0.07 -5.30
C ARG A 147 -8.15 0.80 -5.73
N VAL A 148 -8.24 2.07 -5.42
CA VAL A 148 -7.10 2.99 -5.44
C VAL A 148 -6.83 3.38 -3.99
N ILE A 149 -5.61 3.15 -3.53
CA ILE A 149 -5.17 3.57 -2.20
C ILE A 149 -4.41 4.89 -2.35
N HIS A 150 -4.89 5.91 -1.67
CA HIS A 150 -4.19 7.18 -1.50
C HIS A 150 -3.48 7.10 -0.14
N ALA A 151 -2.16 7.04 -0.15
CA ALA A 151 -1.38 6.81 1.05
C ALA A 151 -0.51 7.99 1.42
N ASN A 152 -0.53 8.34 2.69
CA ASN A 152 0.37 9.29 3.33
C ASN A 152 1.21 8.56 4.38
N PHE A 153 2.48 8.90 4.48
CA PHE A 153 3.46 8.26 5.36
C PHE A 153 4.03 9.26 6.36
N TYR A 154 3.98 8.87 7.61
CA TYR A 154 4.38 9.72 8.74
C TYR A 154 5.27 8.95 9.70
N GLU A 155 6.05 9.68 10.48
CA GLU A 155 6.84 9.17 11.59
C GLU A 155 6.42 9.87 12.88
N LEU A 156 6.23 9.08 13.93
CA LEU A 156 5.91 9.54 15.27
C LEU A 156 6.94 8.95 16.24
N HIS A 157 7.67 9.81 16.94
CA HIS A 157 8.57 9.39 18.00
C HIS A 157 7.89 9.59 19.34
N LEU A 158 7.88 8.55 20.15
CA LEU A 158 7.39 8.57 21.51
C LEU A 158 8.55 8.41 22.49
N PRO A 159 8.67 9.29 23.51
CA PRO A 159 9.75 9.22 24.49
C PRO A 159 9.57 8.12 25.51
N ASP A 160 8.41 7.46 25.54
CA ASP A 160 8.02 6.45 26.51
C ASP A 160 7.90 5.07 25.86
N ASP A 161 8.59 4.08 26.44
CA ASP A 161 8.52 2.69 26.02
C ASP A 161 7.34 1.94 26.66
N SER A 162 6.66 2.51 27.64
CA SER A 162 5.51 1.89 28.31
C SER A 162 4.23 1.93 27.48
N VAL A 163 4.21 2.71 26.42
CA VAL A 163 3.05 2.85 25.53
C VAL A 163 2.64 1.50 24.94
N THR A 164 1.36 1.20 25.02
CA THR A 164 0.73 0.04 24.38
C THR A 164 -0.38 0.49 23.46
N LEU A 165 -0.61 -0.23 22.37
CA LEU A 165 -1.67 0.07 21.42
C LEU A 165 -2.51 -1.16 21.17
N GLU A 166 -3.81 -1.05 21.46
CA GLU A 166 -4.74 -2.17 21.29
C GLU A 166 -4.75 -2.69 19.85
N GLY A 167 -4.68 -4.01 19.70
CA GLY A 167 -4.66 -4.66 18.38
C GLY A 167 -3.31 -4.63 17.65
N TYR A 168 -2.30 -4.01 18.23
CA TYR A 168 -0.93 -3.98 17.72
C TYR A 168 0.03 -4.73 18.63
N GLN A 169 1.06 -5.31 18.05
CA GLN A 169 2.20 -5.86 18.78
C GLN A 169 3.39 -4.93 18.64
N LYS A 170 4.14 -4.78 19.73
CA LYS A 170 5.39 -4.05 19.74
C LYS A 170 6.52 -4.97 19.31
N VAL A 171 7.37 -4.52 18.41
CA VAL A 171 8.48 -5.29 17.83
C VAL A 171 9.72 -4.41 17.69
N ALA A 172 10.90 -5.00 17.86
CA ALA A 172 12.16 -4.32 17.61
C ALA A 172 12.27 -3.95 16.11
N GLU A 173 12.83 -2.79 15.79
CA GLU A 173 13.00 -2.34 14.40
C GLU A 173 13.83 -3.32 13.58
N GLU A 174 14.84 -3.95 14.18
CA GLU A 174 15.69 -4.96 13.54
C GLU A 174 14.93 -6.23 13.14
N ASP A 175 13.80 -6.51 13.78
CA ASP A 175 12.98 -7.70 13.54
C ASP A 175 11.89 -7.50 12.47
N LEU A 176 11.70 -6.28 11.96
CA LEU A 176 10.67 -5.98 10.97
C LEU A 176 10.79 -6.83 9.70
N HIS A 177 12.00 -7.21 9.31
CA HIS A 177 12.25 -8.06 8.14
C HIS A 177 11.65 -9.48 8.27
N LYS A 178 11.27 -9.91 9.47
CA LYS A 178 10.65 -11.23 9.73
C LYS A 178 9.14 -11.23 9.39
N PHE A 179 8.55 -10.07 9.16
CA PHE A 179 7.12 -9.92 8.94
C PHE A 179 6.79 -9.68 7.47
N ALA A 180 5.88 -10.47 6.93
CA ALA A 180 5.41 -10.30 5.56
C ALA A 180 4.51 -9.05 5.47
N VAL A 181 4.86 -8.11 4.63
CA VAL A 181 4.15 -6.84 4.43
C VAL A 181 3.74 -6.65 2.97
N SER A 182 2.80 -5.75 2.70
CA SER A 182 2.48 -5.34 1.32
C SER A 182 3.63 -4.54 0.70
N ASN A 183 3.70 -4.51 -0.64
CA ASN A 183 4.70 -3.70 -1.32
C ASN A 183 4.63 -2.22 -0.94
N LEU A 184 3.43 -1.69 -0.70
CA LEU A 184 3.24 -0.31 -0.25
C LEU A 184 3.89 -0.06 1.12
N VAL A 185 3.70 -0.98 2.08
CA VAL A 185 4.31 -0.91 3.41
C VAL A 185 5.82 -1.16 3.34
N TYR A 186 6.28 -2.05 2.47
CA TYR A 186 7.71 -2.27 2.24
C TYR A 186 8.40 -0.99 1.77
N GLN A 187 7.84 -0.30 0.78
CA GLN A 187 8.35 0.99 0.33
C GLN A 187 8.38 2.04 1.46
N PHE A 188 7.38 2.02 2.34
CA PHE A 188 7.35 2.90 3.51
C PHE A 188 8.50 2.59 4.49
N PHE A 189 8.70 1.33 4.82
CA PHE A 189 9.80 0.95 5.72
C PHE A 189 11.18 1.30 5.13
N SER A 190 11.36 1.15 3.82
CA SER A 190 12.60 1.53 3.15
C SER A 190 12.90 3.04 3.26
N LEU A 191 11.88 3.90 3.32
CA LEU A 191 12.08 5.35 3.55
C LEU A 191 12.69 5.67 4.92
N ILE A 192 12.43 4.80 5.91
CA ILE A 192 12.80 5.03 7.32
C ILE A 192 14.09 4.31 7.66
N LEU A 193 14.22 3.04 7.26
CA LEU A 193 15.31 2.16 7.66
C LEU A 193 16.54 2.29 6.76
N GLU A 194 16.37 2.76 5.51
CA GLU A 194 17.43 2.93 4.52
C GLU A 194 17.51 4.37 3.97
N PRO A 195 17.70 5.40 4.81
CA PRO A 195 17.62 6.80 4.37
C PRO A 195 18.67 7.20 3.31
N ASN A 196 19.73 6.41 3.12
CA ASN A 196 20.79 6.68 2.12
C ASN A 196 20.49 6.15 0.71
N ASN A 197 19.39 5.45 0.48
CA ASN A 197 19.06 4.84 -0.82
C ASN A 197 18.05 5.67 -1.63
N GLN A 198 17.84 6.95 -1.30
CA GLN A 198 16.84 7.82 -1.95
C GLN A 198 17.14 8.13 -3.45
N ASN A 199 18.29 7.72 -3.99
CA ASN A 199 18.67 7.98 -5.39
C ASN A 199 18.26 6.90 -6.40
N ASN A 200 17.72 5.75 -5.98
CA ASN A 200 17.46 4.61 -6.88
C ASN A 200 15.99 4.27 -7.13
N VAL A 201 15.03 5.03 -6.63
CA VAL A 201 13.59 4.79 -6.93
C VAL A 201 13.12 5.73 -8.04
N LYS A 202 13.90 5.88 -9.10
CA LYS A 202 13.42 6.36 -10.41
C LYS A 202 13.35 5.12 -11.32
N HIS A 203 12.14 4.89 -11.87
CA HIS A 203 11.82 3.89 -12.88
C HIS A 203 11.49 2.46 -12.41
N VAL A 204 10.29 2.27 -11.84
CA VAL A 204 9.43 1.15 -12.25
C VAL A 204 8.03 1.74 -12.47
N SER A 205 7.87 2.46 -13.56
CA SER A 205 6.57 2.82 -14.14
C SER A 205 6.57 2.28 -15.55
N LYS A 206 6.01 1.08 -15.73
CA LYS A 206 5.41 0.64 -17.01
C LYS A 206 4.36 -0.40 -16.71
#